data_9bf89c19a81ccbff8fefe2b077f67652
#
_entry.id   9bf89c19a81ccbff8fefe2b077f67652
#
_cell.length_a   1.000
_cell.length_b   1.000
_cell.length_c   1.000
_cell.angle_alpha   90.00
_cell.angle_beta   90.00
_cell.angle_gamma   90.00
#
_symmetry.space_group_name_H-M   'P 1'
#
loop_
_entity.id
_entity.type
_entity.pdbx_description
1 polymer ?
#
loop_
_entity_poly.entity_id
_entity_poly.type
_entity_poly.pdbx_seq_one_letter_code
_entity_poly.pdbx_strand_id
1 'polypeptide(L)'
;MRTLGSHTVRRLFAAFLFAGAAGPAVAQPVVTKVEPPDWWVGHSINPVRLLVRGRGFEGARVTCGALRCANVRVSASGTNLFVDVMVPPATRPGGYPVTVRTAAGSVAFEFAVHAPLARAGRFQGIGPGDVLYLIMPDRFANGDPSNDDPARSRGLHRRDDMRFYHGGDLEGVRQRLPYLKSLGVTAVWLTPIQDNVDTIAHRGRPAWGPNGYTDYHGYGPTDLYAVDEHFGDLASYRRLVEEAHALGMKVVMDLVANHTGPEHVWAQDPPTPTWFAGTPAQHLPNNWRVESLADPHGAAAVQDSTLRGWFAGILPDFDQRDPEVERYLIQQTLWWAGKTGLDAIRQDTWPYVPRSFWKPWMAAIKREYPQMTVVGEVLQWDPALVAFFEGSKTGFDGIRTGVDQLFHFPVQGAMRRAFMRGGPVRELAQMLARDRLYDHPERLVTVSDNHDMARLMDGPGATVDGLLMAYTFLFTTRGIPQLYYGDELGLGGGEDPDNRRDFPGGWSGDARNAFEASGRTADEQRIFAHLQSLARLRRERPELASIRTEQLLVTEQQLVYRRGRTVVVINNATAPVTLRVPGLEATGPAVIGGCGPVAREGASGVVVVTPRTACGY
;
A
#
# COMPACT_ATOMS: atom_id res chain seq x y z
N MET A 1 -2.82 48.29 -95.00
CA MET A 1 -1.39 48.61 -95.16
C MET A 1 -0.62 47.79 -94.16
N ARG A 2 -0.01 46.73 -94.64
CA ARG A 2 1.46 46.48 -94.73
C ARG A 2 2.19 46.79 -93.42
N THR A 3 2.93 45.88 -92.77
CA THR A 3 3.99 44.97 -93.27
C THR A 3 4.39 44.00 -92.17
N LEU A 4 4.54 42.79 -92.42
CA LEU A 4 5.63 41.77 -92.31
C LEU A 4 6.75 42.04 -91.26
N GLY A 5 7.04 41.02 -90.47
CA GLY A 5 8.37 40.91 -89.85
C GLY A 5 8.59 39.81 -88.86
N SER A 6 9.12 38.75 -89.36
CA SER A 6 10.11 37.76 -88.81
C SER A 6 9.81 36.95 -87.55
N HIS A 7 9.70 35.65 -87.76
CA HIS A 7 9.76 34.56 -86.81
C HIS A 7 11.20 34.35 -86.26
N THR A 8 11.33 34.36 -84.92
CA THR A 8 12.54 33.81 -84.27
C THR A 8 12.10 32.65 -83.35
N VAL A 9 12.40 31.44 -83.77
CA VAL A 9 12.19 30.20 -83.01
C VAL A 9 13.24 30.17 -81.87
N ARG A 10 12.79 30.33 -80.61
CA ARG A 10 13.58 30.00 -79.42
C ARG A 10 13.27 28.58 -78.96
N ARG A 11 14.25 27.68 -79.05
CA ARG A 11 14.25 26.35 -78.46
C ARG A 11 14.29 26.48 -76.94
N LEU A 12 13.21 26.09 -76.20
CA LEU A 12 13.21 25.90 -74.76
C LEU A 12 13.84 24.52 -74.46
N PHE A 13 14.95 24.52 -73.77
CA PHE A 13 15.48 23.37 -73.07
C PHE A 13 14.69 23.16 -71.77
N ALA A 14 13.86 22.13 -71.68
CA ALA A 14 13.23 21.71 -70.41
C ALA A 14 14.29 20.96 -69.58
N ALA A 15 14.79 21.61 -68.52
CA ALA A 15 15.57 20.96 -67.46
C ALA A 15 14.60 20.18 -66.56
N PHE A 16 14.60 18.88 -66.62
CA PHE A 16 13.96 18.01 -65.65
C PHE A 16 14.73 18.08 -64.33
N LEU A 17 14.26 18.84 -63.35
CA LEU A 17 14.65 18.75 -61.97
C LEU A 17 14.06 17.45 -61.39
N PHE A 18 14.90 16.44 -61.16
CA PHE A 18 14.57 15.32 -60.32
C PHE A 18 14.48 15.85 -58.86
N ALA A 19 13.26 16.14 -58.41
CA ALA A 19 12.99 16.28 -56.97
C ALA A 19 13.08 14.87 -56.38
N GLY A 20 14.23 14.53 -55.84
CA GLY A 20 14.39 13.34 -54.99
C GLY A 20 13.47 13.51 -53.80
N ALA A 21 12.44 12.68 -53.69
CA ALA A 21 11.64 12.58 -52.50
C ALA A 21 12.58 12.14 -51.36
N ALA A 22 12.98 13.09 -50.50
CA ALA A 22 13.61 12.74 -49.23
C ALA A 22 12.56 11.97 -48.42
N GLY A 23 12.71 10.66 -48.33
CA GLY A 23 11.93 9.86 -47.40
C GLY A 23 12.07 10.44 -45.99
N PRO A 24 11.09 10.20 -45.11
CA PRO A 24 11.15 10.70 -43.76
C PRO A 24 12.49 10.30 -43.13
N ALA A 25 13.28 11.27 -42.68
CA ALA A 25 14.55 11.03 -42.02
C ALA A 25 14.26 10.17 -40.77
N VAL A 26 14.74 8.92 -40.76
CA VAL A 26 14.57 8.03 -39.62
C VAL A 26 15.31 8.66 -38.44
N ALA A 27 14.60 8.97 -37.37
CA ALA A 27 15.15 9.63 -36.20
C ALA A 27 16.18 8.72 -35.49
N GLN A 28 17.30 9.28 -35.05
CA GLN A 28 18.25 8.52 -34.24
C GLN A 28 17.57 7.97 -32.98
N PRO A 29 17.94 6.76 -32.52
CA PRO A 29 17.38 6.19 -31.31
C PRO A 29 17.80 7.04 -30.09
N VAL A 30 16.84 7.27 -29.19
CA VAL A 30 17.03 7.96 -27.91
C VAL A 30 16.41 7.12 -26.82
N VAL A 31 17.15 6.89 -25.74
CA VAL A 31 16.63 6.24 -24.51
C VAL A 31 16.31 7.33 -23.50
N THR A 32 15.10 7.31 -22.96
CA THR A 32 14.65 8.24 -21.92
C THR A 32 14.50 7.57 -20.56
N LYS A 33 14.19 6.25 -20.52
CA LYS A 33 14.04 5.48 -19.29
C LYS A 33 14.28 3.99 -19.52
N VAL A 34 14.75 3.31 -18.49
CA VAL A 34 14.94 1.85 -18.46
C VAL A 34 14.28 1.30 -17.19
N GLU A 35 13.43 0.27 -17.34
CA GLU A 35 12.66 -0.33 -16.24
C GLU A 35 12.74 -1.87 -16.31
N PRO A 36 13.26 -2.53 -15.25
CA PRO A 36 13.97 -1.96 -14.11
C PRO A 36 15.26 -1.27 -14.50
N PRO A 37 15.71 -0.22 -13.74
CA PRO A 37 16.90 0.54 -14.07
C PRO A 37 18.21 -0.22 -13.81
N ASP A 38 18.16 -1.24 -12.96
CA ASP A 38 19.29 -2.08 -12.56
C ASP A 38 18.79 -3.45 -12.06
N TRP A 39 19.72 -4.39 -11.81
CA TRP A 39 19.40 -5.73 -11.31
C TRP A 39 20.52 -6.30 -10.43
N TRP A 40 20.45 -7.59 -10.06
CA TRP A 40 21.39 -8.25 -9.16
C TRP A 40 22.04 -9.49 -9.76
N VAL A 41 23.27 -9.77 -9.36
CA VAL A 41 23.88 -11.07 -9.57
C VAL A 41 23.14 -12.15 -8.78
N GLY A 42 22.98 -13.34 -9.39
CA GLY A 42 22.38 -14.49 -8.71
C GLY A 42 20.89 -14.35 -8.36
N HIS A 43 20.18 -13.34 -8.86
CA HIS A 43 18.75 -13.17 -8.63
C HIS A 43 17.94 -14.31 -9.28
N SER A 44 16.84 -14.73 -8.62
CA SER A 44 15.99 -15.84 -9.07
C SER A 44 15.27 -15.56 -10.40
N ILE A 45 15.04 -14.28 -10.74
CA ILE A 45 14.60 -13.86 -12.08
C ILE A 45 15.83 -13.56 -12.93
N ASN A 46 16.12 -14.48 -13.84
CA ASN A 46 17.19 -14.35 -14.81
C ASN A 46 16.83 -15.19 -16.06
N PRO A 47 16.63 -14.58 -17.23
CA PRO A 47 16.90 -13.19 -17.56
C PRO A 47 15.90 -12.19 -16.96
N VAL A 48 16.39 -10.97 -16.67
CA VAL A 48 15.53 -9.82 -16.36
C VAL A 48 15.00 -9.22 -17.67
N ARG A 49 13.72 -8.85 -17.71
CA ARG A 49 13.09 -8.20 -18.86
C ARG A 49 13.15 -6.70 -18.70
N LEU A 50 13.89 -6.00 -19.53
CA LEU A 50 13.90 -4.53 -19.53
C LEU A 50 12.82 -4.02 -20.47
N LEU A 51 12.08 -3.02 -20.00
CA LEU A 51 11.26 -2.12 -20.78
C LEU A 51 12.03 -0.80 -20.93
N VAL A 52 12.47 -0.52 -22.13
CA VAL A 52 13.22 0.70 -22.48
C VAL A 52 12.28 1.66 -23.19
N ARG A 53 12.08 2.84 -22.61
CA ARG A 53 11.29 3.93 -23.22
C ARG A 53 12.19 4.91 -23.94
N GLY A 54 11.69 5.46 -25.04
CA GLY A 54 12.42 6.41 -25.85
C GLY A 54 11.75 6.71 -27.17
N ARG A 55 12.53 6.73 -28.25
CA ARG A 55 12.01 6.91 -29.62
C ARG A 55 13.00 6.40 -30.65
N GLY A 56 12.51 6.09 -31.84
CA GLY A 56 13.34 5.68 -32.97
C GLY A 56 13.88 4.26 -32.84
N PHE A 57 13.10 3.35 -32.20
CA PHE A 57 13.51 1.97 -31.97
C PHE A 57 13.12 1.00 -33.10
N GLU A 58 12.52 1.47 -34.18
CA GLU A 58 12.12 0.62 -35.30
C GLU A 58 13.31 -0.16 -35.86
N GLY A 59 13.17 -1.48 -35.96
CA GLY A 59 14.23 -2.38 -36.42
C GLY A 59 15.43 -2.47 -35.49
N ALA A 60 15.29 -2.12 -34.22
CA ALA A 60 16.39 -2.12 -33.25
C ALA A 60 17.01 -3.50 -33.06
N ARG A 61 18.34 -3.52 -32.94
CA ARG A 61 19.15 -4.61 -32.43
C ARG A 61 19.81 -4.16 -31.14
N VAL A 62 19.88 -5.05 -30.14
CA VAL A 62 20.47 -4.74 -28.84
C VAL A 62 21.67 -5.65 -28.58
N THR A 63 22.72 -5.04 -28.04
CA THR A 63 23.91 -5.76 -27.56
C THR A 63 24.22 -5.33 -26.13
N CYS A 64 24.67 -6.26 -25.27
CA CYS A 64 24.81 -6.05 -23.83
C CYS A 64 26.24 -6.28 -23.31
N GLY A 65 27.25 -6.06 -24.11
CA GLY A 65 28.65 -6.24 -23.70
C GLY A 65 28.92 -7.65 -23.15
N ALA A 66 29.32 -7.75 -21.90
CA ALA A 66 29.57 -9.03 -21.22
C ALA A 66 28.31 -9.76 -20.74
N LEU A 67 27.16 -9.07 -20.69
CA LEU A 67 25.85 -9.68 -20.46
C LEU A 67 25.31 -10.28 -21.77
N ARG A 68 24.22 -11.05 -21.68
CA ARG A 68 23.61 -11.65 -22.89
C ARG A 68 22.22 -11.04 -23.10
N CYS A 69 22.00 -10.44 -24.27
CA CYS A 69 20.71 -9.91 -24.67
C CYS A 69 19.98 -10.88 -25.60
N ALA A 70 18.66 -11.00 -25.44
CA ALA A 70 17.78 -11.82 -26.27
C ALA A 70 16.38 -11.22 -26.36
N ASN A 71 15.52 -11.79 -27.21
CA ASN A 71 14.07 -11.51 -27.26
C ASN A 71 13.74 -10.02 -27.38
N VAL A 72 14.46 -9.32 -28.28
CA VAL A 72 14.19 -7.89 -28.56
C VAL A 72 12.84 -7.76 -29.25
N ARG A 73 11.96 -6.92 -28.70
CA ARG A 73 10.67 -6.59 -29.29
C ARG A 73 10.44 -5.08 -29.18
N VAL A 74 9.96 -4.45 -30.21
CA VAL A 74 9.67 -3.02 -30.27
C VAL A 74 8.15 -2.83 -30.36
N SER A 75 7.61 -1.83 -29.64
CA SER A 75 6.20 -1.45 -29.76
C SER A 75 5.87 -0.95 -31.16
N ALA A 76 4.60 -0.96 -31.53
CA ALA A 76 4.13 -0.46 -32.83
C ALA A 76 4.47 1.02 -33.07
N SER A 77 4.53 1.81 -32.01
CA SER A 77 4.93 3.24 -32.04
C SER A 77 6.42 3.48 -32.18
N GLY A 78 7.27 2.44 -31.99
CA GLY A 78 8.74 2.61 -31.95
C GLY A 78 9.27 3.33 -30.71
N THR A 79 8.43 3.54 -29.69
CA THR A 79 8.76 4.29 -28.47
C THR A 79 9.12 3.40 -27.29
N ASN A 80 8.71 2.13 -27.31
CA ASN A 80 9.00 1.15 -26.28
C ASN A 80 9.75 -0.04 -26.88
N LEU A 81 10.78 -0.50 -26.18
CA LEU A 81 11.59 -1.64 -26.57
C LEU A 81 11.71 -2.59 -25.38
N PHE A 82 11.38 -3.86 -25.59
CA PHE A 82 11.62 -4.93 -24.63
C PHE A 82 12.88 -5.70 -25.00
N VAL A 83 13.68 -6.04 -23.99
CA VAL A 83 14.85 -6.91 -24.16
C VAL A 83 15.07 -7.75 -22.91
N ASP A 84 15.32 -9.05 -23.10
CA ASP A 84 15.78 -9.92 -22.02
C ASP A 84 17.29 -9.76 -21.83
N VAL A 85 17.70 -9.45 -20.59
CA VAL A 85 19.10 -9.35 -20.20
C VAL A 85 19.42 -10.49 -19.23
N MET A 86 20.24 -11.43 -19.68
CA MET A 86 20.74 -12.52 -18.84
C MET A 86 22.03 -12.06 -18.15
N VAL A 87 22.04 -12.16 -16.82
CA VAL A 87 23.21 -11.93 -15.97
C VAL A 87 23.89 -13.26 -15.70
N PRO A 88 25.05 -13.58 -16.34
CA PRO A 88 25.75 -14.82 -16.09
C PRO A 88 26.16 -15.00 -14.62
N PRO A 89 26.24 -16.23 -14.08
CA PRO A 89 26.57 -16.46 -12.67
C PRO A 89 27.91 -15.87 -12.21
N ALA A 90 28.89 -15.77 -13.12
CA ALA A 90 30.23 -15.22 -12.84
C ALA A 90 30.30 -13.68 -13.00
N THR A 91 29.16 -13.00 -13.26
CA THR A 91 29.13 -11.56 -13.43
C THR A 91 29.52 -10.88 -12.11
N ARG A 92 30.41 -9.91 -12.18
CA ARG A 92 30.77 -9.08 -11.01
C ARG A 92 29.81 -7.89 -10.93
N PRO A 93 29.50 -7.37 -9.72
CA PRO A 93 28.82 -6.10 -9.59
C PRO A 93 29.53 -4.97 -10.35
N GLY A 94 28.79 -4.12 -11.06
CA GLY A 94 29.32 -3.03 -11.87
C GLY A 94 28.35 -2.58 -12.96
N GLY A 95 28.77 -1.59 -13.75
CA GLY A 95 28.02 -1.07 -14.91
C GLY A 95 28.35 -1.86 -16.17
N TYR A 96 27.32 -2.16 -16.96
CA TYR A 96 27.44 -2.91 -18.21
C TYR A 96 26.79 -2.12 -19.36
N PRO A 97 27.51 -1.86 -20.47
CA PRO A 97 26.95 -1.10 -21.57
C PRO A 97 25.88 -1.94 -22.30
N VAL A 98 24.73 -1.34 -22.50
CA VAL A 98 23.66 -1.84 -23.37
C VAL A 98 23.53 -0.87 -24.54
N THR A 99 23.71 -1.37 -25.76
CA THR A 99 23.66 -0.55 -26.97
C THR A 99 22.46 -0.94 -27.82
N VAL A 100 21.61 0.03 -28.12
CA VAL A 100 20.49 -0.07 -29.06
C VAL A 100 20.96 0.51 -30.40
N ARG A 101 20.91 -0.26 -31.47
CA ARG A 101 21.30 0.14 -32.83
C ARG A 101 20.11 -0.01 -33.77
N THR A 102 19.87 1.04 -34.56
CA THR A 102 18.88 1.04 -35.67
C THR A 102 19.56 1.44 -36.97
N ALA A 103 18.82 1.51 -38.08
CA ALA A 103 19.33 2.00 -39.34
C ALA A 103 19.77 3.49 -39.28
N ALA A 104 19.19 4.28 -38.36
CA ALA A 104 19.48 5.71 -38.19
C ALA A 104 20.66 6.01 -37.26
N GLY A 105 21.16 5.03 -36.52
CA GLY A 105 22.26 5.26 -35.59
C GLY A 105 22.24 4.31 -34.39
N SER A 106 22.93 4.72 -33.31
CA SER A 106 22.96 3.95 -32.08
C SER A 106 22.97 4.85 -30.85
N VAL A 107 22.38 4.33 -29.75
CA VAL A 107 22.45 4.92 -28.42
C VAL A 107 22.87 3.84 -27.42
N ALA A 108 23.67 4.22 -26.42
CA ALA A 108 24.06 3.31 -25.35
C ALA A 108 23.64 3.88 -24.00
N PHE A 109 23.31 2.99 -23.07
CA PHE A 109 23.09 3.27 -21.67
C PHE A 109 23.83 2.26 -20.81
N GLU A 110 24.11 2.63 -19.57
CA GLU A 110 24.70 1.72 -18.60
C GLU A 110 23.59 0.99 -17.83
N PHE A 111 23.67 -0.34 -17.76
CA PHE A 111 22.83 -1.19 -16.93
C PHE A 111 23.64 -1.69 -15.74
N ALA A 112 23.31 -1.22 -14.55
CA ALA A 112 24.02 -1.57 -13.34
C ALA A 112 23.57 -2.95 -12.82
N VAL A 113 24.54 -3.78 -12.42
CA VAL A 113 24.31 -5.06 -11.75
C VAL A 113 24.91 -4.99 -10.36
N HIS A 114 24.11 -5.25 -9.34
CA HIS A 114 24.47 -5.10 -7.93
C HIS A 114 24.74 -6.44 -7.25
N ALA A 115 25.49 -6.42 -6.15
CA ALA A 115 25.46 -7.49 -5.17
C ALA A 115 24.13 -7.45 -4.41
N PRO A 116 23.52 -8.60 -4.07
CA PRO A 116 22.32 -8.62 -3.26
C PRO A 116 22.59 -8.08 -1.85
N LEU A 117 21.59 -7.48 -1.21
CA LEU A 117 21.65 -7.07 0.19
C LEU A 117 21.82 -8.29 1.10
N ALA A 118 22.56 -8.10 2.21
CA ALA A 118 22.62 -9.10 3.26
C ALA A 118 21.21 -9.35 3.83
N ARG A 119 20.84 -10.61 4.04
CA ARG A 119 19.49 -10.99 4.48
C ARG A 119 19.27 -10.83 6.00
N ALA A 120 20.33 -10.80 6.79
CA ALA A 120 20.23 -10.64 8.23
C ALA A 120 19.56 -9.32 8.61
N GLY A 121 18.43 -9.41 9.34
CA GLY A 121 17.67 -8.26 9.78
C GLY A 121 16.85 -7.56 8.68
N ARG A 122 16.67 -8.20 7.51
CA ARG A 122 15.88 -7.69 6.37
C ARG A 122 14.93 -8.77 5.85
N PHE A 123 13.89 -8.35 5.13
CA PHE A 123 12.90 -9.25 4.51
C PHE A 123 12.21 -10.16 5.53
N GLN A 124 11.99 -9.67 6.77
CA GLN A 124 11.62 -10.50 7.93
C GLN A 124 10.15 -10.93 7.93
N GLY A 125 9.29 -10.22 7.18
CA GLY A 125 7.85 -10.36 7.26
C GLY A 125 7.26 -9.82 8.57
N ILE A 126 5.95 -9.55 8.56
CA ILE A 126 5.20 -9.23 9.76
C ILE A 126 4.36 -10.43 10.19
N GLY A 127 4.00 -10.50 11.47
CA GLY A 127 3.24 -11.60 12.03
C GLY A 127 2.46 -11.24 13.29
N PRO A 128 1.79 -12.23 13.90
CA PRO A 128 0.87 -11.98 15.03
C PRO A 128 1.51 -11.30 16.25
N GLY A 129 2.83 -11.31 16.37
CA GLY A 129 3.56 -10.60 17.43
C GLY A 129 3.76 -9.11 17.17
N ASP A 130 3.52 -8.65 15.95
CA ASP A 130 3.76 -7.26 15.56
C ASP A 130 2.59 -6.33 15.92
N VAL A 131 2.91 -5.04 15.99
CA VAL A 131 1.98 -3.91 16.07
C VAL A 131 2.28 -3.03 14.85
N LEU A 132 1.35 -2.99 13.92
CA LEU A 132 1.46 -2.25 12.66
C LEU A 132 0.96 -0.83 12.84
N TYR A 133 1.67 0.15 12.28
CA TYR A 133 1.30 1.56 12.32
C TYR A 133 1.32 2.15 10.91
N LEU A 134 0.14 2.53 10.40
CA LEU A 134 -0.03 3.15 9.10
C LEU A 134 0.30 4.64 9.18
N ILE A 135 1.13 5.10 8.28
CA ILE A 135 1.52 6.51 8.10
C ILE A 135 1.19 6.95 6.67
N MET A 136 0.53 8.08 6.55
CA MET A 136 0.50 8.86 5.33
C MET A 136 1.63 9.90 5.43
N PRO A 137 2.75 9.75 4.69
CA PRO A 137 3.92 10.61 4.87
C PRO A 137 3.60 12.09 4.79
N ASP A 138 2.82 12.49 3.78
CA ASP A 138 2.39 13.87 3.56
C ASP A 138 1.70 14.53 4.76
N ARG A 139 1.09 13.75 5.66
CA ARG A 139 0.27 14.24 6.78
C ARG A 139 0.89 13.99 8.16
N PHE A 140 2.07 13.40 8.20
CA PHE A 140 2.67 12.98 9.47
C PHE A 140 3.71 13.96 10.01
N ALA A 141 4.75 14.24 9.24
CA ALA A 141 5.76 15.21 9.64
C ALA A 141 6.59 15.69 8.45
N ASN A 142 6.88 16.98 8.41
CA ASN A 142 7.79 17.60 7.46
C ASN A 142 9.20 17.61 8.05
N GLY A 143 10.11 16.86 7.45
CA GLY A 143 11.50 16.75 7.86
C GLY A 143 12.47 17.51 6.95
N ASP A 144 12.06 17.76 5.71
CA ASP A 144 12.84 18.49 4.70
C ASP A 144 11.98 19.49 3.92
N PRO A 145 11.81 20.72 4.41
CA PRO A 145 11.00 21.74 3.73
C PRO A 145 11.47 22.10 2.31
N SER A 146 12.63 21.62 1.88
CA SER A 146 13.13 21.90 0.53
C SER A 146 12.41 21.11 -0.57
N ASN A 147 11.68 20.03 -0.18
CA ASN A 147 10.90 19.19 -1.08
C ASN A 147 9.38 19.48 -1.05
N ASP A 148 8.93 20.51 -0.33
CA ASP A 148 7.51 20.85 -0.22
C ASP A 148 6.87 21.22 -1.57
N ASP A 149 7.60 22.01 -2.40
CA ASP A 149 7.12 22.47 -3.70
C ASP A 149 8.19 22.28 -4.80
N PRO A 150 8.46 21.04 -5.20
CA PRO A 150 9.53 20.71 -6.14
C PRO A 150 9.28 21.33 -7.52
N ALA A 151 10.35 21.58 -8.26
CA ALA A 151 10.27 22.28 -9.54
C ALA A 151 9.46 21.54 -10.61
N ARG A 152 9.41 20.20 -10.55
CA ARG A 152 8.69 19.33 -11.49
C ARG A 152 7.19 19.40 -11.29
N SER A 153 6.74 19.39 -10.03
CA SER A 153 5.34 19.38 -9.61
C SER A 153 4.93 20.64 -8.86
N ARG A 154 5.47 21.79 -9.30
CA ARG A 154 5.27 23.08 -8.64
C ARG A 154 3.82 23.51 -8.53
N GLY A 155 3.43 24.01 -7.34
CA GLY A 155 2.10 24.54 -7.03
C GLY A 155 1.12 23.48 -6.52
N LEU A 156 1.61 22.27 -6.23
CA LEU A 156 0.80 21.20 -5.62
C LEU A 156 0.80 21.26 -4.08
N HIS A 157 1.71 22.00 -3.47
CA HIS A 157 1.77 22.20 -2.02
C HIS A 157 0.84 23.32 -1.56
N ARG A 158 -0.16 22.98 -0.73
CA ARG A 158 -1.13 23.91 -0.12
C ARG A 158 -1.63 23.34 1.20
N ARG A 159 -0.96 23.61 2.28
CA ARG A 159 -1.31 23.06 3.59
C ARG A 159 -2.68 23.53 4.13
N ASP A 160 -3.26 24.59 3.59
CA ASP A 160 -4.59 25.09 3.92
C ASP A 160 -5.72 24.40 3.14
N ASP A 161 -5.41 23.52 2.18
CA ASP A 161 -6.37 22.74 1.40
C ASP A 161 -6.09 21.22 1.56
N MET A 162 -7.01 20.54 2.24
CA MET A 162 -6.89 19.11 2.57
C MET A 162 -6.71 18.17 1.36
N ARG A 163 -6.87 18.67 0.13
CA ARG A 163 -6.73 17.90 -1.12
C ARG A 163 -5.42 18.13 -1.85
N PHE A 164 -4.50 18.87 -1.22
CA PHE A 164 -3.19 19.17 -1.75
C PHE A 164 -2.09 18.56 -0.88
N TYR A 165 -0.86 18.57 -1.38
CA TYR A 165 0.29 18.19 -0.57
C TYR A 165 0.48 19.16 0.60
N HIS A 166 0.81 18.62 1.77
CA HIS A 166 1.07 19.39 2.99
C HIS A 166 2.56 19.45 3.36
N GLY A 167 3.41 18.69 2.62
CA GLY A 167 4.87 18.73 2.78
C GLY A 167 5.42 17.77 3.84
N GLY A 168 4.62 16.82 4.34
CA GLY A 168 5.18 15.71 5.11
C GLY A 168 5.94 14.73 4.21
N ASP A 169 7.05 14.16 4.71
CA ASP A 169 8.01 13.45 3.90
C ASP A 169 8.69 12.26 4.60
N LEU A 170 9.52 11.51 3.88
CA LEU A 170 10.27 10.37 4.40
C LEU A 170 11.27 10.75 5.49
N GLU A 171 11.84 11.94 5.42
CA GLU A 171 12.76 12.45 6.43
C GLU A 171 12.03 12.75 7.74
N GLY A 172 10.82 13.35 7.66
CA GLY A 172 9.96 13.57 8.81
C GLY A 172 9.53 12.25 9.46
N VAL A 173 9.13 11.25 8.68
CA VAL A 173 8.85 9.91 9.22
C VAL A 173 10.08 9.33 9.91
N ARG A 174 11.26 9.40 9.28
CA ARG A 174 12.52 8.90 9.83
C ARG A 174 12.84 9.54 11.20
N GLN A 175 12.71 10.85 11.32
CA GLN A 175 12.95 11.59 12.56
C GLN A 175 11.98 11.17 13.68
N ARG A 176 10.80 10.65 13.36
CA ARG A 176 9.78 10.22 14.33
C ARG A 176 9.81 8.70 14.64
N LEU A 177 10.72 7.92 14.06
CA LEU A 177 10.88 6.50 14.41
C LEU A 177 11.09 6.25 15.91
N PRO A 178 11.89 7.05 16.66
CA PRO A 178 12.02 6.88 18.11
C PRO A 178 10.70 7.08 18.88
N TYR A 179 9.84 8.00 18.43
CA TYR A 179 8.51 8.21 18.98
C TYR A 179 7.63 6.96 18.80
N LEU A 180 7.57 6.42 17.57
CA LEU A 180 6.83 5.21 17.26
C LEU A 180 7.35 4.01 18.08
N LYS A 181 8.66 3.88 18.20
CA LYS A 181 9.28 2.86 19.07
C LYS A 181 8.85 3.02 20.53
N SER A 182 8.77 4.24 21.04
CA SER A 182 8.34 4.53 22.41
C SER A 182 6.85 4.16 22.63
N LEU A 183 6.00 4.30 21.62
CA LEU A 183 4.61 3.86 21.64
C LEU A 183 4.49 2.32 21.68
N GLY A 184 5.51 1.61 21.19
CA GLY A 184 5.53 0.16 21.12
C GLY A 184 5.21 -0.40 19.73
N VAL A 185 5.25 0.43 18.70
CA VAL A 185 5.16 0.03 17.29
C VAL A 185 6.33 -0.87 16.94
N THR A 186 6.08 -1.95 16.19
CA THR A 186 7.11 -2.87 15.70
C THR A 186 7.20 -2.92 14.19
N ALA A 187 6.21 -2.41 13.48
CA ALA A 187 6.21 -2.32 12.02
C ALA A 187 5.53 -1.01 11.56
N VAL A 188 6.17 -0.29 10.65
CA VAL A 188 5.60 0.91 10.02
C VAL A 188 5.15 0.57 8.60
N TRP A 189 3.94 0.98 8.23
CA TRP A 189 3.41 0.91 6.89
C TRP A 189 3.20 2.33 6.37
N LEU A 190 3.85 2.67 5.26
CA LEU A 190 3.68 3.95 4.57
C LEU A 190 2.68 3.77 3.43
N THR A 191 1.77 4.73 3.22
CA THR A 191 1.02 4.82 1.95
C THR A 191 1.99 4.89 0.78
N PRO A 192 1.57 4.62 -0.48
CA PRO A 192 2.53 4.52 -1.58
C PRO A 192 3.42 5.76 -1.70
N ILE A 193 4.71 5.51 -1.86
CA ILE A 193 5.74 6.55 -2.00
C ILE A 193 6.27 6.67 -3.42
N GLN A 194 5.67 5.94 -4.34
CA GLN A 194 6.05 5.97 -5.75
C GLN A 194 5.64 7.29 -6.37
N ASP A 195 6.41 7.72 -7.37
CA ASP A 195 6.20 8.96 -8.11
C ASP A 195 4.78 9.02 -8.72
N ASN A 196 4.03 10.05 -8.41
CA ASN A 196 2.63 10.23 -8.70
C ASN A 196 2.37 11.29 -9.76
N VAL A 197 1.09 11.64 -9.97
CA VAL A 197 0.66 12.66 -10.91
C VAL A 197 1.17 14.03 -10.48
N ASP A 198 1.90 14.70 -11.38
CA ASP A 198 2.54 16.02 -11.18
C ASP A 198 1.62 17.23 -11.46
N THR A 199 0.32 17.02 -11.56
CA THR A 199 -0.64 18.07 -11.95
C THR A 199 -1.88 18.08 -11.05
N ILE A 200 -2.56 19.21 -11.03
CA ILE A 200 -3.85 19.35 -10.35
C ILE A 200 -4.93 18.68 -11.21
N ALA A 201 -5.56 17.65 -10.67
CA ALA A 201 -6.67 16.99 -11.33
C ALA A 201 -7.99 17.75 -11.11
N HIS A 202 -8.72 17.99 -12.18
CA HIS A 202 -10.05 18.63 -12.17
C HIS A 202 -11.15 17.68 -12.62
N ARG A 203 -10.84 16.38 -12.83
CA ARG A 203 -11.75 15.40 -13.41
C ARG A 203 -12.43 14.56 -12.33
N GLY A 204 -13.68 14.20 -12.59
CA GLY A 204 -14.35 13.04 -12.01
C GLY A 204 -15.30 13.29 -10.85
N ARG A 205 -15.14 14.31 -10.00
CA ARG A 205 -16.08 14.57 -8.89
C ARG A 205 -16.25 16.06 -8.62
N PRO A 206 -17.39 16.66 -9.00
CA PRO A 206 -17.74 18.06 -8.63
C PRO A 206 -17.70 18.31 -7.12
N ALA A 207 -17.89 17.25 -6.31
CA ALA A 207 -17.85 17.30 -4.85
C ALA A 207 -16.46 17.58 -4.25
N TRP A 208 -15.39 17.49 -5.06
CA TRP A 208 -14.01 17.69 -4.57
C TRP A 208 -13.56 19.16 -4.59
N GLY A 209 -14.47 20.07 -4.89
CA GLY A 209 -14.24 21.51 -4.80
C GLY A 209 -13.67 22.13 -6.08
N PRO A 210 -13.67 23.49 -6.16
CA PRO A 210 -13.28 24.24 -7.34
C PRO A 210 -11.77 24.22 -7.60
N ASN A 211 -10.95 23.93 -6.58
CA ASN A 211 -9.48 23.99 -6.69
C ASN A 211 -8.87 22.74 -7.34
N GLY A 212 -9.67 21.67 -7.55
CA GLY A 212 -9.15 20.37 -7.95
C GLY A 212 -8.53 19.61 -6.78
N TYR A 213 -7.66 18.63 -7.08
CA TYR A 213 -6.99 17.79 -6.09
C TYR A 213 -5.65 17.29 -6.64
N THR A 214 -4.78 16.83 -5.75
CA THR A 214 -3.50 16.19 -6.06
C THR A 214 -3.49 14.76 -5.54
N ASP A 215 -2.54 13.95 -6.01
CA ASP A 215 -2.40 12.55 -5.60
C ASP A 215 -1.48 12.37 -4.37
N TYR A 216 -1.48 13.35 -3.43
CA TYR A 216 -0.69 13.34 -2.18
C TYR A 216 -0.79 12.02 -1.39
N HIS A 217 -1.80 11.22 -1.65
CA HIS A 217 -2.03 9.92 -1.02
C HIS A 217 -1.21 8.78 -1.62
N GLY A 218 -0.64 8.96 -2.82
CA GLY A 218 0.27 8.01 -3.44
C GLY A 218 -0.38 6.94 -4.34
N TYR A 219 -1.70 6.90 -4.50
CA TYR A 219 -2.39 5.82 -5.22
C TYR A 219 -2.58 6.08 -6.73
N GLY A 220 -1.99 7.13 -7.27
CA GLY A 220 -1.98 7.42 -8.71
C GLY A 220 -0.58 7.37 -9.33
N PRO A 221 0.18 6.25 -9.25
CA PRO A 221 1.58 6.23 -9.66
C PRO A 221 1.74 6.47 -11.16
N THR A 222 2.71 7.33 -11.51
CA THR A 222 3.14 7.61 -12.90
C THR A 222 4.53 7.08 -13.19
N ASP A 223 5.31 6.77 -12.15
CA ASP A 223 6.58 6.07 -12.23
C ASP A 223 6.70 5.03 -11.12
N LEU A 224 6.65 3.73 -11.49
CA LEU A 224 6.66 2.63 -10.54
C LEU A 224 8.07 2.30 -10.00
N TYR A 225 9.13 2.94 -10.50
CA TYR A 225 10.53 2.72 -10.10
C TYR A 225 11.20 3.95 -9.48
N ALA A 226 10.45 5.02 -9.25
CA ALA A 226 10.93 6.23 -8.59
C ALA A 226 10.17 6.51 -7.29
N VAL A 227 10.76 7.31 -6.41
CA VAL A 227 10.09 7.90 -5.25
C VAL A 227 9.58 9.28 -5.68
N ASP A 228 8.39 9.64 -5.21
CA ASP A 228 7.80 10.96 -5.40
C ASP A 228 8.69 12.05 -4.80
N GLU A 229 8.98 13.08 -5.55
CA GLU A 229 9.88 14.14 -5.14
C GLU A 229 9.39 14.97 -3.94
N HIS A 230 8.07 14.99 -3.67
CA HIS A 230 7.52 15.58 -2.44
C HIS A 230 7.87 14.76 -1.20
N PHE A 231 8.15 13.46 -1.36
CA PHE A 231 8.54 12.59 -0.24
C PHE A 231 10.05 12.43 -0.11
N GLY A 232 10.82 12.77 -1.16
CA GLY A 232 12.26 12.65 -1.19
C GLY A 232 12.78 11.78 -2.34
N ASP A 233 13.65 10.83 -2.04
CA ASP A 233 14.29 9.97 -3.03
C ASP A 233 14.51 8.53 -2.53
N LEU A 234 15.01 7.66 -3.40
CA LEU A 234 15.33 6.27 -3.02
C LEU A 234 16.37 6.19 -1.90
N ALA A 235 17.30 7.13 -1.81
CA ALA A 235 18.32 7.13 -0.76
C ALA A 235 17.71 7.48 0.60
N SER A 236 16.79 8.46 0.67
CA SER A 236 16.05 8.80 1.88
C SER A 236 15.15 7.65 2.34
N TYR A 237 14.47 6.96 1.42
CA TYR A 237 13.68 5.77 1.77
C TYR A 237 14.56 4.63 2.32
N ARG A 238 15.71 4.36 1.70
CA ARG A 238 16.67 3.37 2.21
C ARG A 238 17.17 3.72 3.61
N ARG A 239 17.52 4.99 3.87
CA ARG A 239 17.91 5.45 5.21
C ARG A 239 16.81 5.21 6.24
N LEU A 240 15.55 5.50 5.88
CA LEU A 240 14.41 5.23 6.75
C LEU A 240 14.30 3.73 7.09
N VAL A 241 14.40 2.85 6.10
CA VAL A 241 14.36 1.39 6.31
C VAL A 241 15.52 0.93 7.20
N GLU A 242 16.74 1.39 6.94
CA GLU A 242 17.94 1.04 7.71
C GLU A 242 17.83 1.50 9.18
N GLU A 243 17.32 2.70 9.44
CA GLU A 243 17.13 3.20 10.80
C GLU A 243 15.96 2.51 11.53
N ALA A 244 14.88 2.18 10.83
CA ALA A 244 13.80 1.37 11.38
C ALA A 244 14.34 0.00 11.84
N HIS A 245 15.15 -0.67 11.02
CA HIS A 245 15.82 -1.92 11.37
C HIS A 245 16.78 -1.77 12.57
N ALA A 246 17.55 -0.68 12.61
CA ALA A 246 18.44 -0.40 13.76
C ALA A 246 17.68 -0.24 15.08
N LEU A 247 16.43 0.25 15.02
CA LEU A 247 15.51 0.33 16.15
C LEU A 247 14.75 -0.99 16.41
N GLY A 248 14.97 -2.03 15.60
CA GLY A 248 14.24 -3.30 15.67
C GLY A 248 12.79 -3.19 15.22
N MET A 249 12.50 -2.26 14.34
CA MET A 249 11.21 -2.11 13.67
C MET A 249 11.28 -2.58 12.23
N LYS A 250 10.17 -3.07 11.71
CA LYS A 250 10.01 -3.53 10.32
C LYS A 250 9.37 -2.44 9.46
N VAL A 251 9.56 -2.54 8.16
CA VAL A 251 8.96 -1.61 7.19
C VAL A 251 8.10 -2.37 6.19
N VAL A 252 6.87 -1.90 6.02
CA VAL A 252 5.89 -2.41 5.06
C VAL A 252 5.71 -1.37 3.96
N MET A 253 5.96 -1.75 2.72
CA MET A 253 5.75 -0.90 1.55
C MET A 253 4.37 -1.14 0.97
N ASP A 254 3.68 -0.07 0.65
CA ASP A 254 2.42 -0.12 -0.11
C ASP A 254 2.70 -0.15 -1.60
N LEU A 255 2.06 -1.06 -2.32
CA LEU A 255 2.20 -1.20 -3.77
C LEU A 255 0.83 -1.25 -4.45
N VAL A 256 0.76 -0.65 -5.63
CA VAL A 256 -0.41 -0.66 -6.50
C VAL A 256 -0.12 -1.48 -7.74
N ALA A 257 -0.75 -2.66 -7.88
CA ALA A 257 -0.61 -3.52 -9.06
C ALA A 257 -1.86 -3.54 -9.95
N ASN A 258 -2.91 -2.83 -9.54
CA ASN A 258 -4.16 -2.77 -10.28
C ASN A 258 -4.13 -1.72 -11.39
N HIS A 259 -3.62 -0.52 -11.11
CA HIS A 259 -3.76 0.62 -12.00
C HIS A 259 -2.56 1.57 -11.92
N THR A 260 -2.55 2.55 -12.81
CA THR A 260 -1.65 3.71 -12.78
C THR A 260 -2.43 5.01 -12.59
N GLY A 261 -1.75 6.10 -12.34
CA GLY A 261 -2.31 7.44 -12.45
C GLY A 261 -2.82 7.72 -13.87
N PRO A 262 -3.83 8.61 -14.01
CA PRO A 262 -4.47 8.85 -15.31
C PRO A 262 -3.54 9.54 -16.31
N GLU A 263 -2.47 10.18 -15.85
CA GLU A 263 -1.49 10.89 -16.67
C GLU A 263 -0.25 10.04 -17.01
N HIS A 264 -0.24 8.77 -16.61
CA HIS A 264 0.86 7.89 -16.98
C HIS A 264 1.03 7.86 -18.51
N VAL A 265 2.26 8.02 -18.98
CA VAL A 265 2.58 8.12 -20.42
C VAL A 265 2.06 6.93 -21.23
N TRP A 266 1.95 5.76 -20.61
CA TRP A 266 1.41 4.55 -21.24
C TRP A 266 -0.11 4.59 -21.48
N ALA A 267 -0.85 5.48 -20.81
CA ALA A 267 -2.27 5.63 -21.09
C ALA A 267 -2.53 6.06 -22.55
N GLN A 268 -1.57 6.82 -23.13
CA GLN A 268 -1.62 7.28 -24.52
C GLN A 268 -0.78 6.42 -25.48
N ASP A 269 0.31 5.84 -25.00
CA ASP A 269 1.27 5.07 -25.79
C ASP A 269 1.71 3.80 -25.04
N PRO A 270 0.83 2.78 -24.96
CA PRO A 270 1.09 1.58 -24.18
C PRO A 270 2.20 0.73 -24.80
N PRO A 271 3.05 0.07 -23.96
CA PRO A 271 4.12 -0.80 -24.45
C PRO A 271 3.64 -2.00 -25.28
N THR A 272 2.44 -2.50 -24.96
CA THR A 272 1.72 -3.52 -25.74
C THR A 272 0.28 -3.07 -25.97
N PRO A 273 -0.41 -3.57 -27.01
CA PRO A 273 -1.83 -3.25 -27.24
C PRO A 273 -2.77 -3.68 -26.12
N THR A 274 -2.33 -4.61 -25.28
CA THR A 274 -3.08 -5.20 -24.15
C THR A 274 -2.48 -4.82 -22.78
N TRP A 275 -1.69 -3.73 -22.73
CA TRP A 275 -1.06 -3.27 -21.48
C TRP A 275 -2.08 -2.84 -20.43
N PHE A 276 -3.15 -2.18 -20.88
CA PHE A 276 -4.29 -1.79 -20.05
C PHE A 276 -5.57 -2.47 -20.53
N ALA A 277 -6.52 -2.62 -19.61
CA ALA A 277 -7.87 -3.09 -19.90
C ALA A 277 -8.72 -1.96 -20.52
N GLY A 278 -8.45 -1.65 -21.79
CA GLY A 278 -9.08 -0.55 -22.52
C GLY A 278 -8.17 0.62 -22.82
N THR A 279 -8.75 1.74 -23.21
CA THR A 279 -8.06 2.98 -23.56
C THR A 279 -8.74 4.18 -22.88
N PRO A 280 -8.13 5.36 -22.84
CA PRO A 280 -8.78 6.56 -22.30
C PRO A 280 -10.13 6.88 -22.96
N ALA A 281 -10.28 6.56 -24.24
CA ALA A 281 -11.51 6.79 -24.99
C ALA A 281 -12.56 5.65 -24.83
N GLN A 282 -12.11 4.44 -24.48
CA GLN A 282 -12.98 3.27 -24.40
C GLN A 282 -12.48 2.27 -23.35
N HIS A 283 -13.11 2.27 -22.19
CA HIS A 283 -12.85 1.35 -21.08
C HIS A 283 -14.15 1.08 -20.31
N LEU A 284 -14.15 0.00 -19.51
CA LEU A 284 -15.21 -0.25 -18.54
C LEU A 284 -14.95 0.56 -17.27
N PRO A 285 -15.96 1.12 -16.60
CA PRO A 285 -15.81 1.62 -15.24
C PRO A 285 -15.79 0.45 -14.25
N ASN A 286 -15.03 0.56 -13.17
CA ASN A 286 -15.12 -0.40 -12.07
C ASN A 286 -16.49 -0.28 -11.37
N ASN A 287 -17.13 -1.40 -11.09
CA ASN A 287 -18.45 -1.45 -10.49
C ASN A 287 -18.46 -1.80 -8.99
N TRP A 288 -17.28 -2.05 -8.40
CA TRP A 288 -17.07 -2.34 -6.97
C TRP A 288 -17.76 -3.62 -6.46
N ARG A 289 -18.19 -4.53 -7.34
CA ARG A 289 -18.97 -5.74 -7.02
C ARG A 289 -18.08 -6.94 -6.69
N VAL A 290 -17.24 -6.78 -5.65
CA VAL A 290 -16.30 -7.82 -5.20
C VAL A 290 -17.02 -9.14 -4.87
N GLU A 291 -18.27 -9.08 -4.37
CA GLU A 291 -19.09 -10.26 -4.10
C GLU A 291 -19.33 -11.12 -5.35
N SER A 292 -19.36 -10.51 -6.54
CA SER A 292 -19.54 -11.26 -7.80
C SER A 292 -18.36 -12.18 -8.11
N LEU A 293 -17.17 -11.85 -7.62
CA LEU A 293 -15.95 -12.63 -7.80
C LEU A 293 -15.90 -13.86 -6.87
N ALA A 294 -16.61 -13.79 -5.75
CA ALA A 294 -16.71 -14.88 -4.80
C ALA A 294 -17.90 -15.84 -5.09
N ASP A 295 -18.71 -15.50 -6.08
CA ASP A 295 -19.86 -16.30 -6.51
C ASP A 295 -19.51 -17.09 -7.79
N PRO A 296 -19.48 -18.42 -7.78
CA PRO A 296 -19.25 -19.24 -8.98
C PRO A 296 -20.32 -19.06 -10.07
N HIS A 297 -21.46 -18.49 -9.72
CA HIS A 297 -22.58 -18.18 -10.62
C HIS A 297 -22.71 -16.68 -10.94
N GLY A 298 -21.73 -15.87 -10.51
CA GLY A 298 -21.70 -14.44 -10.76
C GLY A 298 -21.78 -14.12 -12.25
N ALA A 299 -22.52 -13.05 -12.60
CA ALA A 299 -22.66 -12.63 -13.99
C ALA A 299 -21.30 -12.21 -14.59
N ALA A 300 -20.89 -12.84 -15.69
CA ALA A 300 -19.57 -12.61 -16.30
C ALA A 300 -19.30 -11.13 -16.64
N ALA A 301 -20.30 -10.38 -17.11
CA ALA A 301 -20.15 -8.96 -17.40
C ALA A 301 -19.90 -8.11 -16.12
N VAL A 302 -20.47 -8.53 -14.98
CA VAL A 302 -20.24 -7.87 -13.68
C VAL A 302 -18.82 -8.19 -13.19
N GLN A 303 -18.40 -9.45 -13.27
CA GLN A 303 -17.05 -9.86 -12.93
C GLN A 303 -15.99 -9.18 -13.81
N ASP A 304 -16.23 -9.08 -15.12
CA ASP A 304 -15.32 -8.40 -16.05
C ASP A 304 -15.17 -6.91 -15.71
N SER A 305 -16.29 -6.22 -15.44
CA SER A 305 -16.24 -4.81 -15.00
C SER A 305 -15.59 -4.62 -13.62
N THR A 306 -15.66 -5.61 -12.73
CA THR A 306 -14.94 -5.58 -11.44
C THR A 306 -13.43 -5.75 -11.62
N LEU A 307 -13.01 -6.68 -12.50
CA LEU A 307 -11.59 -7.05 -12.69
C LEU A 307 -10.86 -6.21 -13.74
N ARG A 308 -11.55 -5.50 -14.59
CA ARG A 308 -10.99 -4.80 -15.76
C ARG A 308 -11.54 -3.40 -15.93
N GLY A 309 -12.40 -2.98 -15.00
CA GLY A 309 -12.94 -1.64 -15.00
C GLY A 309 -11.94 -0.66 -14.44
N TRP A 310 -11.70 0.45 -15.12
CA TRP A 310 -10.81 1.49 -14.64
C TRP A 310 -11.26 2.00 -13.26
N PHE A 311 -10.34 1.95 -12.30
CA PHE A 311 -10.62 2.27 -10.91
C PHE A 311 -11.06 3.74 -10.79
N ALA A 312 -12.08 4.02 -9.98
CA ALA A 312 -12.76 5.32 -9.93
C ALA A 312 -13.22 5.87 -11.31
N GLY A 313 -13.20 5.05 -12.37
CA GLY A 313 -13.56 5.43 -13.73
C GLY A 313 -12.52 6.28 -14.47
N ILE A 314 -11.35 6.50 -13.89
CA ILE A 314 -10.29 7.36 -14.44
C ILE A 314 -8.89 6.76 -14.39
N LEU A 315 -8.62 5.80 -13.50
CA LEU A 315 -7.28 5.23 -13.32
C LEU A 315 -7.10 4.06 -14.29
N PRO A 316 -6.13 4.13 -15.24
CA PRO A 316 -5.89 3.08 -16.23
C PRO A 316 -5.57 1.74 -15.54
N ASP A 317 -6.45 0.77 -15.74
CA ASP A 317 -6.36 -0.56 -15.16
C ASP A 317 -5.40 -1.44 -15.97
N PHE A 318 -4.38 -2.02 -15.33
CA PHE A 318 -3.47 -2.95 -15.98
C PHE A 318 -4.21 -4.24 -16.40
N ASP A 319 -3.95 -4.74 -17.60
CA ASP A 319 -4.37 -6.09 -17.94
C ASP A 319 -3.29 -7.11 -17.55
N GLN A 320 -3.36 -7.60 -16.30
CA GLN A 320 -2.40 -8.56 -15.76
C GLN A 320 -2.43 -9.93 -16.48
N ARG A 321 -3.32 -10.14 -17.47
CA ARG A 321 -3.32 -11.31 -18.36
C ARG A 321 -2.31 -11.15 -19.50
N ASP A 322 -1.84 -9.91 -19.76
CA ASP A 322 -0.70 -9.68 -20.65
C ASP A 322 0.58 -10.16 -19.96
N PRO A 323 1.32 -11.12 -20.54
CA PRO A 323 2.53 -11.67 -19.91
C PRO A 323 3.65 -10.64 -19.71
N GLU A 324 3.67 -9.54 -20.47
CA GLU A 324 4.64 -8.46 -20.24
C GLU A 324 4.24 -7.60 -19.03
N VAL A 325 2.93 -7.36 -18.82
CA VAL A 325 2.41 -6.69 -17.63
C VAL A 325 2.66 -7.54 -16.39
N GLU A 326 2.33 -8.83 -16.42
CA GLU A 326 2.60 -9.75 -15.32
C GLU A 326 4.08 -9.71 -14.93
N ARG A 327 4.98 -9.84 -15.92
CA ARG A 327 6.42 -9.84 -15.69
C ARG A 327 6.92 -8.50 -15.17
N TYR A 328 6.41 -7.40 -15.71
CA TYR A 328 6.78 -6.05 -15.28
C TYR A 328 6.43 -5.82 -13.80
N LEU A 329 5.19 -6.12 -13.38
CA LEU A 329 4.74 -5.94 -12.01
C LEU A 329 5.47 -6.87 -11.01
N ILE A 330 5.76 -8.11 -11.40
CA ILE A 330 6.59 -9.01 -10.59
C ILE A 330 8.00 -8.44 -10.39
N GLN A 331 8.64 -8.00 -11.47
CA GLN A 331 10.01 -7.45 -11.40
C GLN A 331 10.06 -6.15 -10.59
N GLN A 332 9.07 -5.28 -10.76
CA GLN A 332 8.95 -4.03 -10.01
C GLN A 332 8.88 -4.29 -8.50
N THR A 333 8.04 -5.22 -8.07
CA THR A 333 7.93 -5.62 -6.67
C THR A 333 9.26 -6.13 -6.09
N LEU A 334 9.92 -7.02 -6.82
CA LEU A 334 11.20 -7.59 -6.39
C LEU A 334 12.33 -6.56 -6.42
N TRP A 335 12.26 -5.59 -7.34
CA TRP A 335 13.21 -4.50 -7.41
C TRP A 335 13.14 -3.63 -6.14
N TRP A 336 11.94 -3.21 -5.72
CA TRP A 336 11.77 -2.45 -4.48
C TRP A 336 12.29 -3.22 -3.27
N ALA A 337 11.94 -4.49 -3.15
CA ALA A 337 12.45 -5.33 -2.07
C ALA A 337 13.97 -5.40 -2.08
N GLY A 338 14.57 -5.70 -3.23
CA GLY A 338 16.03 -5.84 -3.38
C GLY A 338 16.81 -4.53 -3.17
N LYS A 339 16.21 -3.38 -3.49
CA LYS A 339 16.85 -2.06 -3.32
C LYS A 339 16.83 -1.57 -1.88
N THR A 340 15.82 -1.92 -1.13
CA THR A 340 15.54 -1.29 0.17
C THR A 340 15.68 -2.24 1.36
N GLY A 341 15.50 -3.55 1.15
CA GLY A 341 15.52 -4.53 2.23
C GLY A 341 14.27 -4.50 3.11
N LEU A 342 13.15 -3.96 2.60
CA LEU A 342 11.86 -3.91 3.28
C LEU A 342 11.38 -5.31 3.72
N ASP A 343 10.48 -5.38 4.71
CA ASP A 343 10.09 -6.63 5.37
C ASP A 343 8.78 -7.22 4.87
N ALA A 344 7.85 -6.38 4.46
CA ALA A 344 6.54 -6.83 3.99
C ALA A 344 5.95 -5.85 2.96
N ILE A 345 4.93 -6.32 2.26
CA ILE A 345 4.19 -5.55 1.27
C ILE A 345 2.73 -5.47 1.70
N ARG A 346 2.15 -4.29 1.69
CA ARG A 346 0.71 -4.11 1.60
C ARG A 346 0.35 -3.99 0.13
N GLN A 347 -0.51 -4.87 -0.36
CA GLN A 347 -0.97 -4.83 -1.73
C GLN A 347 -2.36 -4.21 -1.78
N ASP A 348 -2.42 -3.05 -2.39
CA ASP A 348 -3.64 -2.28 -2.65
C ASP A 348 -4.62 -3.06 -3.54
N THR A 349 -5.90 -2.81 -3.35
CA THR A 349 -6.98 -3.27 -4.27
C THR A 349 -6.91 -4.76 -4.64
N TRP A 350 -6.53 -5.63 -3.70
CA TRP A 350 -6.33 -7.07 -3.91
C TRP A 350 -7.43 -7.79 -4.71
N PRO A 351 -8.75 -7.55 -4.47
CA PRO A 351 -9.81 -8.24 -5.19
C PRO A 351 -9.94 -7.85 -6.66
N TYR A 352 -9.50 -6.66 -7.04
CA TYR A 352 -9.71 -6.10 -8.38
C TYR A 352 -8.70 -6.59 -9.41
N VAL A 353 -7.64 -7.26 -8.95
CA VAL A 353 -6.64 -7.93 -9.78
C VAL A 353 -6.98 -9.41 -9.91
N PRO A 354 -6.88 -10.02 -11.11
CA PRO A 354 -7.20 -11.43 -11.30
C PRO A 354 -6.39 -12.34 -10.36
N ARG A 355 -7.07 -13.26 -9.67
CA ARG A 355 -6.43 -14.22 -8.75
C ARG A 355 -5.33 -15.06 -9.42
N SER A 356 -5.46 -15.29 -10.75
CA SER A 356 -4.44 -15.98 -11.56
C SER A 356 -3.10 -15.25 -11.59
N PHE A 357 -3.09 -13.91 -11.52
CA PHE A 357 -1.87 -13.10 -11.43
C PHE A 357 -1.19 -13.24 -10.06
N TRP A 358 -1.97 -13.26 -8.98
CA TRP A 358 -1.39 -13.32 -7.63
C TRP A 358 -0.57 -14.59 -7.38
N LYS A 359 -0.93 -15.71 -7.99
CA LYS A 359 -0.20 -16.97 -7.81
C LYS A 359 1.26 -16.90 -8.27
N PRO A 360 1.61 -16.54 -9.51
CA PRO A 360 3.01 -16.37 -9.94
C PRO A 360 3.71 -15.22 -9.22
N TRP A 361 3.01 -14.12 -8.92
CA TRP A 361 3.55 -12.98 -8.20
C TRP A 361 3.99 -13.38 -6.79
N MET A 362 3.13 -14.03 -6.00
CA MET A 362 3.48 -14.56 -4.68
C MET A 362 4.59 -15.60 -4.74
N ALA A 363 4.55 -16.50 -5.73
CA ALA A 363 5.60 -17.51 -5.92
C ALA A 363 6.98 -16.87 -6.20
N ALA A 364 7.04 -15.77 -6.95
CA ALA A 364 8.27 -15.04 -7.22
C ALA A 364 8.83 -14.38 -5.96
N ILE A 365 7.98 -13.73 -5.16
CA ILE A 365 8.37 -13.14 -3.87
C ILE A 365 8.92 -14.22 -2.93
N LYS A 366 8.19 -15.31 -2.75
CA LYS A 366 8.60 -16.38 -1.82
C LYS A 366 9.85 -17.13 -2.27
N ARG A 367 10.11 -17.20 -3.57
CA ARG A 367 11.34 -17.77 -4.11
C ARG A 367 12.57 -16.91 -3.78
N GLU A 368 12.43 -15.59 -3.94
CA GLU A 368 13.54 -14.66 -3.70
C GLU A 368 13.66 -14.29 -2.22
N TYR A 369 12.54 -14.02 -1.54
CA TYR A 369 12.47 -13.58 -0.14
C TYR A 369 11.48 -14.43 0.66
N PRO A 370 11.85 -15.66 1.09
CA PRO A 370 10.92 -16.63 1.69
C PRO A 370 10.20 -16.16 2.95
N GLN A 371 10.83 -15.27 3.73
CA GLN A 371 10.27 -14.76 5.00
C GLN A 371 9.41 -13.50 4.80
N MET A 372 9.60 -12.76 3.71
CA MET A 372 8.82 -11.55 3.44
C MET A 372 7.35 -11.91 3.32
N THR A 373 6.47 -11.12 3.95
CA THR A 373 5.02 -11.36 3.92
C THR A 373 4.28 -10.32 3.09
N VAL A 374 3.09 -10.69 2.65
CA VAL A 374 2.18 -9.83 1.90
C VAL A 374 0.85 -9.75 2.61
N VAL A 375 0.37 -8.52 2.81
CA VAL A 375 -0.98 -8.21 3.30
C VAL A 375 -1.82 -7.72 2.12
N GLY A 376 -2.84 -8.47 1.74
CA GLY A 376 -3.80 -8.08 0.69
C GLY A 376 -4.92 -7.23 1.27
N GLU A 377 -5.24 -6.13 0.61
CA GLU A 377 -6.39 -5.33 1.00
C GLU A 377 -7.67 -5.86 0.35
N VAL A 378 -8.60 -6.32 1.19
CA VAL A 378 -9.96 -6.68 0.82
C VAL A 378 -10.92 -5.81 1.64
N LEU A 379 -11.24 -4.62 1.13
CA LEU A 379 -12.11 -3.66 1.82
C LEU A 379 -13.56 -4.14 1.77
N GLN A 380 -13.90 -5.09 2.66
CA GLN A 380 -15.21 -5.72 2.76
C GLN A 380 -15.58 -5.95 4.23
N TRP A 381 -16.88 -5.77 4.55
CA TRP A 381 -17.41 -5.95 5.90
C TRP A 381 -18.02 -7.33 6.15
N ASP A 382 -18.20 -8.14 5.10
CA ASP A 382 -18.63 -9.54 5.24
C ASP A 382 -17.39 -10.44 5.40
N PRO A 383 -17.23 -11.13 6.54
CA PRO A 383 -16.10 -12.02 6.77
C PRO A 383 -16.03 -13.20 5.81
N ALA A 384 -17.15 -13.62 5.19
CA ALA A 384 -17.13 -14.69 4.21
C ALA A 384 -16.50 -14.23 2.88
N LEU A 385 -16.75 -12.97 2.48
CA LEU A 385 -16.09 -12.37 1.31
C LEU A 385 -14.59 -12.20 1.54
N VAL A 386 -14.19 -11.72 2.71
CA VAL A 386 -12.76 -11.61 3.04
C VAL A 386 -12.11 -13.00 3.01
N ALA A 387 -12.74 -14.01 3.60
CA ALA A 387 -12.23 -15.39 3.66
C ALA A 387 -12.08 -16.05 2.29
N PHE A 388 -12.85 -15.64 1.28
CA PHE A 388 -12.69 -16.14 -0.09
C PHE A 388 -11.31 -15.80 -0.67
N PHE A 389 -10.75 -14.65 -0.28
CA PHE A 389 -9.44 -14.20 -0.76
C PHE A 389 -8.26 -14.72 0.06
N GLU A 390 -8.49 -15.53 1.11
CA GLU A 390 -7.41 -16.10 1.92
C GLU A 390 -6.49 -16.97 1.06
N GLY A 391 -5.18 -16.75 1.18
CA GLY A 391 -4.20 -17.36 0.28
C GLY A 391 -3.94 -18.85 0.48
N SER A 392 -4.29 -19.40 1.65
CA SER A 392 -4.15 -20.84 1.96
C SER A 392 -5.20 -21.70 1.25
N LYS A 393 -6.35 -21.12 0.91
CA LYS A 393 -7.50 -21.83 0.32
C LYS A 393 -7.44 -21.87 -1.20
N THR A 394 -7.84 -22.99 -1.76
CA THR A 394 -8.12 -23.10 -3.19
C THR A 394 -9.56 -22.67 -3.42
N GLY A 395 -9.77 -21.62 -4.21
CA GLY A 395 -11.10 -21.17 -4.59
C GLY A 395 -11.80 -22.13 -5.57
N PHE A 396 -13.06 -21.86 -5.89
CA PHE A 396 -13.81 -22.63 -6.90
C PHE A 396 -13.19 -22.49 -8.30
N ASP A 397 -12.40 -21.43 -8.53
CA ASP A 397 -11.61 -21.18 -9.73
C ASP A 397 -10.34 -22.07 -9.82
N GLY A 398 -10.11 -22.95 -8.86
CA GLY A 398 -8.92 -23.80 -8.78
C GLY A 398 -7.64 -23.07 -8.39
N ILE A 399 -7.72 -21.78 -7.99
CA ILE A 399 -6.57 -20.96 -7.69
C ILE A 399 -6.35 -20.86 -6.17
N ARG A 400 -5.11 -21.07 -5.77
CA ARG A 400 -4.57 -20.76 -4.46
C ARG A 400 -3.55 -19.63 -4.63
N THR A 401 -3.85 -18.43 -4.13
CA THR A 401 -3.01 -17.24 -4.36
C THR A 401 -1.74 -17.26 -3.53
N GLY A 402 -1.79 -17.80 -2.32
CA GLY A 402 -0.64 -17.85 -1.41
C GLY A 402 -0.40 -16.56 -0.61
N VAL A 403 -1.32 -15.58 -0.63
CA VAL A 403 -1.19 -14.38 0.22
C VAL A 403 -1.09 -14.78 1.70
N ASP A 404 -0.19 -14.11 2.43
CA ASP A 404 0.09 -14.47 3.82
C ASP A 404 -0.98 -13.96 4.78
N GLN A 405 -1.53 -12.77 4.50
CA GLN A 405 -2.37 -12.00 5.41
C GLN A 405 -3.41 -11.19 4.64
N LEU A 406 -4.53 -10.89 5.30
CA LEU A 406 -5.56 -9.96 4.80
C LEU A 406 -5.95 -8.98 5.91
N PHE A 407 -6.36 -7.78 5.53
CA PHE A 407 -7.02 -6.87 6.46
C PHE A 407 -8.40 -7.39 6.86
N HIS A 408 -8.78 -7.23 8.12
CA HIS A 408 -10.04 -7.71 8.66
C HIS A 408 -10.97 -6.56 9.07
N PHE A 409 -11.52 -5.87 8.09
CA PHE A 409 -12.48 -4.78 8.27
C PHE A 409 -13.77 -5.19 9.01
N PRO A 410 -14.27 -6.45 8.91
CA PRO A 410 -15.45 -6.86 9.68
C PRO A 410 -15.35 -6.63 11.19
N VAL A 411 -14.15 -6.82 11.77
CA VAL A 411 -13.92 -6.58 13.20
C VAL A 411 -13.96 -5.09 13.53
N GLN A 412 -13.43 -4.24 12.67
CA GLN A 412 -13.49 -2.77 12.83
C GLN A 412 -14.93 -2.28 12.88
N GLY A 413 -15.78 -2.73 11.95
CA GLY A 413 -17.20 -2.39 11.95
C GLY A 413 -17.91 -2.81 13.23
N ALA A 414 -17.60 -4.00 13.77
CA ALA A 414 -18.17 -4.48 15.03
C ALA A 414 -17.68 -3.63 16.23
N MET A 415 -16.38 -3.27 16.28
CA MET A 415 -15.85 -2.37 17.32
C MET A 415 -16.49 -1.00 17.29
N ARG A 416 -16.65 -0.40 16.10
CA ARG A 416 -17.31 0.90 15.94
C ARG A 416 -18.74 0.86 16.46
N ARG A 417 -19.54 -0.15 16.09
CA ARG A 417 -20.92 -0.28 16.58
C ARG A 417 -20.98 -0.47 18.09
N ALA A 418 -20.15 -1.36 18.64
CA ALA A 418 -20.15 -1.64 20.07
C ALA A 418 -19.68 -0.43 20.89
N PHE A 419 -18.48 0.05 20.63
CA PHE A 419 -17.80 0.98 21.53
C PHE A 419 -18.08 2.44 21.23
N MET A 420 -18.29 2.82 19.96
CA MET A 420 -18.54 4.21 19.57
C MET A 420 -20.03 4.55 19.51
N ARG A 421 -20.90 3.56 19.28
CA ARG A 421 -22.35 3.78 19.12
C ARG A 421 -23.19 3.12 20.20
N GLY A 422 -22.56 2.55 21.25
CA GLY A 422 -23.26 1.92 22.38
C GLY A 422 -24.01 0.63 22.02
N GLY A 423 -23.68 0.02 20.87
CA GLY A 423 -24.25 -1.24 20.43
C GLY A 423 -23.81 -2.43 21.28
N PRO A 424 -24.34 -3.63 21.01
CA PRO A 424 -24.06 -4.80 21.83
C PRO A 424 -22.65 -5.37 21.58
N VAL A 425 -21.87 -5.57 22.66
CA VAL A 425 -20.56 -6.24 22.59
C VAL A 425 -20.67 -7.72 22.21
N ARG A 426 -21.87 -8.30 22.29
CA ARG A 426 -22.13 -9.65 21.77
C ARG A 426 -21.75 -9.78 20.29
N GLU A 427 -21.83 -8.71 19.50
CA GLU A 427 -21.41 -8.72 18.09
C GLU A 427 -19.90 -9.03 17.94
N LEU A 428 -19.05 -8.60 18.88
CA LEU A 428 -17.63 -8.94 18.89
C LEU A 428 -17.42 -10.43 19.10
N ALA A 429 -18.15 -11.03 20.06
CA ALA A 429 -18.10 -12.47 20.28
C ALA A 429 -18.57 -13.25 19.05
N GLN A 430 -19.64 -12.79 18.38
CA GLN A 430 -20.12 -13.38 17.12
C GLN A 430 -19.10 -13.23 15.99
N MET A 431 -18.37 -12.11 15.95
CA MET A 431 -17.29 -11.90 14.96
C MET A 431 -16.14 -12.89 15.19
N LEU A 432 -15.71 -13.08 16.44
CA LEU A 432 -14.69 -14.09 16.77
C LEU A 432 -15.15 -15.53 16.44
N ALA A 433 -16.44 -15.84 16.58
CA ALA A 433 -16.98 -17.15 16.19
C ALA A 433 -16.89 -17.41 14.67
N ARG A 434 -16.71 -16.38 13.85
CA ARG A 434 -16.49 -16.49 12.39
C ARG A 434 -15.04 -16.77 12.01
N ASP A 435 -14.13 -16.81 12.98
CA ASP A 435 -12.72 -17.19 12.74
C ASP A 435 -12.59 -18.57 12.08
N ARG A 436 -13.59 -19.44 12.24
CA ARG A 436 -13.69 -20.74 11.53
C ARG A 436 -13.74 -20.63 10.00
N LEU A 437 -14.01 -19.43 9.47
CA LEU A 437 -13.99 -19.18 8.02
C LEU A 437 -12.57 -19.10 7.47
N TYR A 438 -11.58 -18.88 8.33
CA TYR A 438 -10.18 -18.68 7.97
C TYR A 438 -9.33 -19.87 8.43
N ASP A 439 -8.33 -20.24 7.64
CA ASP A 439 -7.34 -21.26 8.04
C ASP A 439 -6.33 -20.67 9.06
N HIS A 440 -6.06 -19.37 8.94
CA HIS A 440 -5.07 -18.66 9.76
C HIS A 440 -5.60 -17.32 10.31
N PRO A 441 -6.64 -17.34 11.17
CA PRO A 441 -7.23 -16.12 11.69
C PRO A 441 -6.26 -15.28 12.54
N GLU A 442 -5.19 -15.90 13.09
CA GLU A 442 -4.13 -15.22 13.81
C GLU A 442 -3.27 -14.31 12.90
N ARG A 443 -3.31 -14.52 11.60
CA ARG A 443 -2.59 -13.72 10.61
C ARG A 443 -3.38 -12.55 10.04
N LEU A 444 -4.66 -12.45 10.34
CA LEU A 444 -5.47 -11.32 9.90
C LEU A 444 -4.96 -10.01 10.54
N VAL A 445 -4.85 -8.96 9.74
CA VAL A 445 -4.54 -7.62 10.25
C VAL A 445 -5.83 -6.99 10.76
N THR A 446 -5.92 -6.81 12.08
CA THR A 446 -7.09 -6.21 12.73
C THR A 446 -6.95 -4.69 12.76
N VAL A 447 -7.88 -4.02 12.10
CA VAL A 447 -7.81 -2.58 11.82
C VAL A 447 -8.53 -1.78 12.90
N SER A 448 -7.91 -0.69 13.40
CA SER A 448 -8.62 0.36 14.12
C SER A 448 -9.27 1.33 13.14
N ASP A 449 -8.45 2.03 12.41
CA ASP A 449 -8.79 3.02 11.40
C ASP A 449 -7.81 2.92 10.21
N ASN A 450 -8.16 3.53 9.08
CA ASN A 450 -7.24 3.74 7.97
C ASN A 450 -7.60 5.02 7.20
N HIS A 451 -6.90 5.27 6.11
CA HIS A 451 -7.07 6.47 5.28
C HIS A 451 -8.31 6.44 4.36
N ASP A 452 -9.06 5.32 4.30
CA ASP A 452 -10.24 5.11 3.44
C ASP A 452 -11.55 5.08 4.21
N MET A 453 -11.53 5.32 5.52
CA MET A 453 -12.73 5.32 6.36
C MET A 453 -12.68 6.41 7.41
N ALA A 454 -13.86 6.84 7.86
CA ALA A 454 -13.97 7.74 9.00
C ALA A 454 -13.29 7.13 10.24
N ARG A 455 -12.59 7.95 11.01
CA ARG A 455 -11.89 7.51 12.24
C ARG A 455 -12.85 7.02 13.31
N LEU A 456 -12.39 6.17 14.24
CA LEU A 456 -13.20 5.69 15.36
C LEU A 456 -13.76 6.85 16.20
N MET A 457 -12.97 7.88 16.41
CA MET A 457 -13.37 9.09 17.15
C MET A 457 -14.27 10.04 16.35
N ASP A 458 -14.79 9.60 15.20
CA ASP A 458 -15.78 10.36 14.44
C ASP A 458 -17.21 10.00 14.85
N GLY A 459 -18.05 11.03 14.94
CA GLY A 459 -19.50 10.92 15.14
C GLY A 459 -19.99 11.04 16.58
N PRO A 460 -21.33 11.21 16.72
CA PRO A 460 -21.97 11.54 17.99
C PRO A 460 -22.00 10.33 18.92
N GLY A 461 -21.24 10.06 19.78
CA GLY A 461 -21.18 8.89 20.71
C GLY A 461 -19.78 8.34 20.83
N ALA A 462 -18.84 8.81 20.01
CA ALA A 462 -17.45 8.54 20.21
C ALA A 462 -16.96 9.21 21.50
N THR A 463 -16.28 8.43 22.33
CA THR A 463 -15.72 8.88 23.61
C THR A 463 -14.34 8.28 23.82
N VAL A 464 -13.51 8.94 24.63
CA VAL A 464 -12.22 8.40 25.02
C VAL A 464 -12.36 7.03 25.68
N ASP A 465 -13.32 6.82 26.57
CA ASP A 465 -13.55 5.52 27.21
C ASP A 465 -13.92 4.43 26.19
N GLY A 466 -14.75 4.77 25.19
CA GLY A 466 -15.07 3.88 24.09
C GLY A 466 -13.82 3.49 23.29
N LEU A 467 -12.95 4.47 23.01
CA LEU A 467 -11.71 4.26 22.28
C LEU A 467 -10.74 3.36 23.06
N LEU A 468 -10.59 3.58 24.37
CA LEU A 468 -9.76 2.73 25.22
C LEU A 468 -10.26 1.26 25.25
N MET A 469 -11.59 1.06 25.27
CA MET A 469 -12.19 -0.28 25.16
C MET A 469 -11.91 -0.91 23.80
N ALA A 470 -12.04 -0.14 22.70
CA ALA A 470 -11.73 -0.61 21.36
C ALA A 470 -10.28 -1.04 21.23
N TYR A 471 -9.34 -0.25 21.72
CA TYR A 471 -7.92 -0.60 21.70
C TYR A 471 -7.60 -1.78 22.62
N THR A 472 -8.22 -1.88 23.78
CA THR A 472 -8.07 -3.07 24.64
C THR A 472 -8.50 -4.33 23.88
N PHE A 473 -9.66 -4.31 23.21
CA PHE A 473 -10.12 -5.43 22.41
C PHE A 473 -9.16 -5.71 21.23
N LEU A 474 -8.77 -4.68 20.47
CA LEU A 474 -7.89 -4.79 19.30
C LEU A 474 -6.56 -5.46 19.65
N PHE A 475 -5.91 -5.04 20.75
CA PHE A 475 -4.60 -5.54 21.15
C PHE A 475 -4.63 -6.88 21.87
N THR A 476 -5.76 -7.25 22.44
CA THR A 476 -5.89 -8.51 23.21
C THR A 476 -6.65 -9.60 22.45
N THR A 477 -7.26 -9.30 21.30
CA THR A 477 -7.83 -10.30 20.41
C THR A 477 -6.77 -10.93 19.51
N ARG A 478 -7.16 -11.91 18.69
CA ARG A 478 -6.29 -12.52 17.67
C ARG A 478 -5.97 -11.54 16.54
N GLY A 479 -4.92 -11.81 15.77
CA GLY A 479 -4.51 -11.02 14.61
C GLY A 479 -3.38 -10.04 14.93
N ILE A 480 -3.03 -9.25 13.94
CA ILE A 480 -2.00 -8.22 14.00
C ILE A 480 -2.71 -6.87 14.18
N PRO A 481 -2.62 -6.22 15.34
CA PRO A 481 -3.26 -4.92 15.54
C PRO A 481 -2.61 -3.87 14.65
N GLN A 482 -3.45 -3.11 13.93
CA GLN A 482 -3.04 -1.99 13.10
C GLN A 482 -3.66 -0.70 13.63
N LEU A 483 -2.81 0.31 13.82
CA LEU A 483 -3.17 1.68 14.15
C LEU A 483 -2.96 2.57 12.93
N TYR A 484 -3.72 3.64 12.84
CA TYR A 484 -3.52 4.71 11.87
C TYR A 484 -2.90 5.92 12.58
N TYR A 485 -1.99 6.67 11.94
CA TYR A 485 -1.31 7.80 12.57
C TYR A 485 -2.32 8.74 13.24
N GLY A 486 -2.01 9.13 14.46
CA GLY A 486 -2.90 9.96 15.29
C GLY A 486 -3.94 9.19 16.11
N ASP A 487 -4.08 7.87 15.93
CA ASP A 487 -4.94 7.02 16.77
C ASP A 487 -4.52 7.09 18.25
N GLU A 488 -3.22 7.21 18.50
CA GLU A 488 -2.65 7.35 19.85
C GLU A 488 -2.97 8.68 20.52
N LEU A 489 -3.50 9.63 19.75
CA LEU A 489 -4.01 10.91 20.24
C LEU A 489 -5.55 10.95 20.27
N GLY A 490 -6.19 9.94 19.69
CA GLY A 490 -7.63 9.97 19.46
C GLY A 490 -8.05 11.02 18.45
N LEU A 491 -7.25 11.23 17.39
CA LEU A 491 -7.63 12.15 16.31
C LEU A 491 -8.96 11.72 15.70
N GLY A 492 -9.88 12.67 15.59
CA GLY A 492 -11.14 12.52 14.86
C GLY A 492 -10.97 12.85 13.39
N GLY A 493 -12.00 12.54 12.62
CA GLY A 493 -12.12 12.88 11.21
C GLY A 493 -13.13 11.99 10.52
N GLY A 494 -14.00 12.61 9.70
CA GLY A 494 -15.03 11.93 8.92
C GLY A 494 -14.47 11.20 7.68
N GLU A 495 -15.27 11.19 6.62
CA GLU A 495 -14.84 10.61 5.34
C GLU A 495 -13.70 11.44 4.71
N ASP A 496 -13.00 10.83 3.72
CA ASP A 496 -11.96 11.49 2.92
C ASP A 496 -12.41 12.87 2.40
N PRO A 497 -11.60 13.94 2.61
CA PRO A 497 -10.23 13.98 3.16
C PRO A 497 -10.14 14.27 4.67
N ASP A 498 -11.25 14.41 5.39
CA ASP A 498 -11.24 14.84 6.78
C ASP A 498 -10.57 13.83 7.75
N ASN A 499 -10.57 12.55 7.40
CA ASN A 499 -9.83 11.51 8.13
C ASN A 499 -8.30 11.59 7.97
N ARG A 500 -7.80 12.47 7.07
CA ARG A 500 -6.38 12.62 6.69
C ARG A 500 -5.77 13.94 7.21
N ARG A 501 -6.21 14.39 8.39
CA ARG A 501 -5.72 15.60 9.05
C ARG A 501 -4.25 15.47 9.42
N ASP A 502 -3.52 16.59 9.42
CA ASP A 502 -2.12 16.64 9.84
C ASP A 502 -1.93 16.16 11.28
N PHE A 503 -0.80 15.48 11.52
CA PHE A 503 -0.38 15.14 12.88
C PHE A 503 0.09 16.41 13.61
N PRO A 504 -0.47 16.73 14.81
CA PRO A 504 -0.13 17.97 15.52
C PRO A 504 1.34 17.99 15.97
N GLY A 505 2.12 18.93 15.48
CA GLY A 505 3.56 19.04 15.72
C GLY A 505 4.43 18.40 14.63
N GLY A 506 3.82 18.05 13.48
CA GLY A 506 4.55 17.58 12.31
C GLY A 506 5.31 18.70 11.59
N TRP A 507 4.90 19.95 11.76
CA TRP A 507 5.52 21.11 11.09
C TRP A 507 6.05 22.13 12.10
N SER A 508 7.13 22.83 11.73
CA SER A 508 7.81 23.80 12.60
C SER A 508 6.92 24.96 13.07
N GLY A 509 5.84 25.26 12.33
CA GLY A 509 4.88 26.33 12.66
C GLY A 509 3.68 25.90 13.49
N ASP A 510 3.59 24.64 13.87
CA ASP A 510 2.44 24.12 14.61
C ASP A 510 2.36 24.67 16.02
N ALA A 511 1.15 25.02 16.47
CA ALA A 511 0.90 25.63 17.77
C ALA A 511 1.28 24.70 18.95
N ARG A 512 1.38 23.39 18.73
CA ARG A 512 1.77 22.40 19.72
C ARG A 512 2.48 21.22 19.06
N ASN A 513 3.28 20.47 19.84
CA ASN A 513 3.96 19.29 19.38
C ASN A 513 3.49 18.05 20.17
N ALA A 514 2.56 17.27 19.60
CA ALA A 514 2.02 16.08 20.25
C ALA A 514 2.96 14.86 20.20
N PHE A 515 4.07 14.92 19.48
CA PHE A 515 5.15 13.94 19.62
C PHE A 515 5.76 13.96 21.02
N GLU A 516 5.66 15.09 21.72
CA GLU A 516 6.13 15.27 23.08
C GLU A 516 4.96 15.23 24.10
N ALA A 517 5.20 14.69 25.28
CA ALA A 517 4.18 14.61 26.32
C ALA A 517 3.63 15.98 26.73
N SER A 518 4.48 17.01 26.74
CA SER A 518 4.10 18.39 27.07
C SER A 518 3.16 19.03 26.07
N GLY A 519 3.13 18.54 24.82
CA GLY A 519 2.25 19.03 23.77
C GLY A 519 0.92 18.26 23.66
N ARG A 520 0.71 17.21 24.47
CA ARG A 520 -0.52 16.42 24.51
C ARG A 520 -1.51 16.99 25.51
N THR A 521 -2.80 16.93 25.19
CA THR A 521 -3.86 17.14 26.17
C THR A 521 -3.91 15.99 27.17
N ALA A 522 -4.68 16.13 28.25
CA ALA A 522 -4.85 15.08 29.26
C ALA A 522 -5.46 13.79 28.64
N ASP A 523 -6.44 13.94 27.76
CA ASP A 523 -7.08 12.80 27.07
C ASP A 523 -6.11 12.12 26.07
N GLU A 524 -5.38 12.89 25.28
CA GLU A 524 -4.34 12.36 24.37
C GLU A 524 -3.27 11.61 25.13
N GLN A 525 -2.80 12.16 26.27
CA GLN A 525 -1.80 11.48 27.11
C GLN A 525 -2.37 10.19 27.72
N ARG A 526 -3.65 10.17 28.09
CA ARG A 526 -4.36 8.98 28.59
C ARG A 526 -4.43 7.88 27.53
N ILE A 527 -4.79 8.25 26.31
CA ILE A 527 -4.87 7.31 25.16
C ILE A 527 -3.50 6.77 24.83
N PHE A 528 -2.48 7.64 24.72
CA PHE A 528 -1.10 7.26 24.43
C PHE A 528 -0.56 6.27 25.46
N ALA A 529 -0.71 6.58 26.76
CA ALA A 529 -0.25 5.72 27.86
C ALA A 529 -0.96 4.35 27.86
N HIS A 530 -2.25 4.33 27.51
CA HIS A 530 -3.02 3.09 27.40
C HIS A 530 -2.49 2.21 26.27
N LEU A 531 -2.28 2.77 25.08
CA LEU A 531 -1.68 2.04 23.95
C LEU A 531 -0.27 1.52 24.24
N GLN A 532 0.58 2.33 24.92
CA GLN A 532 1.89 1.86 25.37
C GLN A 532 1.77 0.64 26.30
N SER A 533 0.79 0.66 27.20
CA SER A 533 0.54 -0.46 28.14
C SER A 533 0.08 -1.71 27.40
N LEU A 534 -0.79 -1.56 26.40
CA LEU A 534 -1.28 -2.65 25.56
C LEU A 534 -0.17 -3.25 24.69
N ALA A 535 0.66 -2.43 24.07
CA ALA A 535 1.79 -2.87 23.26
C ALA A 535 2.82 -3.62 24.11
N ARG A 536 3.08 -3.11 25.33
CA ARG A 536 3.95 -3.79 26.30
C ARG A 536 3.36 -5.14 26.72
N LEU A 537 2.06 -5.20 27.07
CA LEU A 537 1.38 -6.45 27.43
C LEU A 537 1.49 -7.48 26.31
N ARG A 538 1.26 -7.08 25.06
CA ARG A 538 1.34 -7.97 23.90
C ARG A 538 2.74 -8.57 23.73
N ARG A 539 3.77 -7.78 23.96
CA ARG A 539 5.17 -8.25 23.92
C ARG A 539 5.50 -9.22 25.07
N GLU A 540 4.95 -8.98 26.26
CA GLU A 540 5.18 -9.78 27.45
C GLU A 540 4.29 -11.04 27.53
N ARG A 541 3.22 -11.10 26.69
CA ARG A 541 2.21 -12.14 26.66
C ARG A 541 2.08 -12.75 25.26
N PRO A 542 3.02 -13.63 24.86
CA PRO A 542 3.00 -14.23 23.50
C PRO A 542 1.70 -14.97 23.16
N GLU A 543 0.98 -15.45 24.17
CA GLU A 543 -0.33 -16.09 23.99
C GLU A 543 -1.38 -15.16 23.36
N LEU A 544 -1.21 -13.84 23.45
CA LEU A 544 -2.09 -12.88 22.74
C LEU A 544 -1.93 -12.93 21.21
N ALA A 545 -0.82 -13.48 20.73
CA ALA A 545 -0.59 -13.72 19.30
C ALA A 545 -1.22 -15.04 18.80
N SER A 546 -1.72 -15.93 19.70
CA SER A 546 -2.35 -17.20 19.33
C SER A 546 -3.77 -17.01 18.82
N ILE A 547 -4.38 -18.06 18.23
CA ILE A 547 -5.79 -18.05 17.79
C ILE A 547 -6.77 -18.34 18.92
N ARG A 548 -6.33 -19.05 19.96
CA ARG A 548 -7.23 -19.57 20.99
C ARG A 548 -7.82 -18.46 21.86
N THR A 549 -9.12 -18.25 21.73
CA THR A 549 -9.90 -17.35 22.57
C THR A 549 -11.00 -18.16 23.25
N GLU A 550 -11.02 -18.19 24.59
CA GLU A 550 -12.05 -18.83 25.37
C GLU A 550 -13.02 -17.75 25.89
N GLN A 551 -14.27 -17.80 25.47
CA GLN A 551 -15.29 -16.88 25.96
C GLN A 551 -15.81 -17.40 27.31
N LEU A 552 -15.67 -16.60 28.37
CA LEU A 552 -16.09 -16.97 29.71
C LEU A 552 -17.48 -16.42 30.05
N LEU A 553 -17.82 -15.23 29.53
CA LEU A 553 -19.14 -14.61 29.72
C LEU A 553 -19.44 -13.70 28.52
N VAL A 554 -20.66 -13.82 28.00
CA VAL A 554 -21.16 -12.95 26.93
C VAL A 554 -22.59 -12.54 27.26
N THR A 555 -22.83 -11.24 27.35
CA THR A 555 -24.15 -10.63 27.44
C THR A 555 -24.28 -9.56 26.32
N GLU A 556 -25.36 -8.80 26.32
CA GLU A 556 -25.49 -7.68 25.37
C GLU A 556 -24.41 -6.61 25.59
N GLN A 557 -24.01 -6.33 26.83
CA GLN A 557 -23.12 -5.24 27.15
C GLN A 557 -21.83 -5.67 27.88
N GLN A 558 -21.67 -6.95 28.22
CA GLN A 558 -20.47 -7.48 28.88
C GLN A 558 -19.88 -8.62 28.08
N LEU A 559 -18.54 -8.58 27.95
CA LEU A 559 -17.77 -9.62 27.32
C LEU A 559 -16.56 -9.95 28.19
N VAL A 560 -16.41 -11.22 28.57
CA VAL A 560 -15.22 -11.72 29.26
C VAL A 560 -14.66 -12.88 28.47
N TYR A 561 -13.36 -12.79 28.17
CA TYR A 561 -12.65 -13.85 27.44
C TYR A 561 -11.24 -14.07 27.99
N ARG A 562 -10.73 -15.27 27.78
CA ARG A 562 -9.37 -15.68 28.17
C ARG A 562 -8.52 -15.95 26.95
N ARG A 563 -7.29 -15.51 27.01
CA ARG A 563 -6.23 -15.81 26.04
C ARG A 563 -4.99 -16.25 26.80
N GLY A 564 -4.74 -17.57 26.85
CA GLY A 564 -3.72 -18.11 27.73
C GLY A 564 -3.98 -17.74 29.19
N ARG A 565 -3.04 -17.08 29.83
CA ARG A 565 -3.16 -16.59 31.21
C ARG A 565 -3.82 -15.20 31.33
N THR A 566 -4.04 -14.51 30.21
CA THR A 566 -4.64 -13.18 30.23
C THR A 566 -6.16 -13.28 30.13
N VAL A 567 -6.87 -12.71 31.11
CA VAL A 567 -8.34 -12.55 31.08
C VAL A 567 -8.70 -11.11 30.84
N VAL A 568 -9.55 -10.89 29.84
CA VAL A 568 -10.05 -9.55 29.49
C VAL A 568 -11.50 -9.44 29.87
N VAL A 569 -11.86 -8.37 30.58
CA VAL A 569 -13.20 -8.06 31.04
C VAL A 569 -13.62 -6.73 30.44
N ILE A 570 -14.74 -6.71 29.73
CA ILE A 570 -15.31 -5.52 29.09
C ILE A 570 -16.71 -5.29 29.63
N ASN A 571 -16.98 -4.07 30.13
CA ASN A 571 -18.31 -3.57 30.46
C ASN A 571 -18.63 -2.35 29.59
N ASN A 572 -19.45 -2.54 28.57
CA ASN A 572 -19.88 -1.48 27.65
C ASN A 572 -21.14 -0.74 28.14
N ALA A 573 -21.75 -1.17 29.24
CA ALA A 573 -22.92 -0.51 29.83
C ALA A 573 -22.56 0.86 30.44
N THR A 574 -23.55 1.71 30.57
CA THR A 574 -23.44 3.01 31.23
C THR A 574 -23.60 2.96 32.77
N ALA A 575 -23.74 1.77 33.33
CA ALA A 575 -23.81 1.50 34.77
C ALA A 575 -22.67 0.55 35.20
N PRO A 576 -22.23 0.63 36.48
CA PRO A 576 -21.31 -0.36 37.01
C PRO A 576 -21.97 -1.72 37.10
N VAL A 577 -21.19 -2.79 36.99
CA VAL A 577 -21.67 -4.17 37.05
C VAL A 577 -20.77 -5.02 37.93
N THR A 578 -21.40 -5.89 38.72
CA THR A 578 -20.69 -6.96 39.42
C THR A 578 -20.82 -8.24 38.58
N LEU A 579 -19.71 -8.72 38.06
CA LEU A 579 -19.66 -9.92 37.23
C LEU A 579 -19.18 -11.12 38.04
N ARG A 580 -19.95 -12.21 37.99
CA ARG A 580 -19.55 -13.50 38.48
C ARG A 580 -19.13 -14.37 37.29
N VAL A 581 -17.86 -14.65 37.16
CA VAL A 581 -17.27 -15.31 35.99
C VAL A 581 -16.74 -16.68 36.38
N PRO A 582 -17.34 -17.78 35.89
CA PRO A 582 -16.85 -19.13 36.13
C PRO A 582 -15.43 -19.31 35.62
N GLY A 583 -14.58 -19.97 36.40
CA GLY A 583 -13.17 -20.21 36.01
C GLY A 583 -12.28 -18.98 35.96
N LEU A 584 -12.75 -17.81 36.34
CA LEU A 584 -11.90 -16.64 36.58
C LEU A 584 -11.20 -16.85 37.92
N GLU A 585 -9.94 -17.24 37.84
CA GLU A 585 -9.07 -17.33 39.02
C GLU A 585 -8.54 -15.95 39.33
N ALA A 586 -8.79 -15.52 40.56
CA ALA A 586 -8.39 -14.22 41.01
C ALA A 586 -6.94 -14.17 41.40
N THR A 587 -6.22 -13.22 40.91
CA THR A 587 -4.94 -12.85 41.53
C THR A 587 -4.53 -11.43 41.15
N GLY A 588 -4.46 -10.56 42.10
CA GLY A 588 -3.80 -9.26 41.96
C GLY A 588 -4.64 -8.17 41.24
N PRO A 589 -4.06 -6.98 41.11
CA PRO A 589 -4.67 -5.87 40.38
C PRO A 589 -4.71 -6.13 38.88
N ALA A 590 -5.62 -5.46 38.18
CA ALA A 590 -5.64 -5.47 36.73
C ALA A 590 -4.29 -4.93 36.18
N VAL A 591 -3.74 -5.61 35.18
CA VAL A 591 -2.51 -5.16 34.48
C VAL A 591 -2.81 -4.11 33.43
N ILE A 592 -4.07 -4.00 33.04
CA ILE A 592 -4.61 -2.98 32.14
C ILE A 592 -5.98 -2.53 32.64
N GLY A 593 -6.27 -1.23 32.52
CA GLY A 593 -7.54 -0.64 32.91
C GLY A 593 -7.67 -0.40 34.39
N GLY A 594 -8.80 0.19 34.79
CA GLY A 594 -9.08 0.64 36.15
C GLY A 594 -10.00 -0.27 36.96
N CYS A 595 -10.06 -1.57 36.67
CA CYS A 595 -10.93 -2.48 37.41
C CYS A 595 -10.32 -2.86 38.76
N GLY A 596 -11.21 -3.08 39.73
CA GLY A 596 -10.85 -3.59 41.04
C GLY A 596 -10.27 -5.03 40.99
N PRO A 597 -9.71 -5.51 42.10
CA PRO A 597 -9.22 -6.87 42.18
C PRO A 597 -10.36 -7.87 42.02
N VAL A 598 -10.07 -9.06 41.51
CA VAL A 598 -11.01 -10.16 41.44
C VAL A 598 -11.11 -10.82 42.81
N ALA A 599 -12.28 -10.85 43.40
CA ALA A 599 -12.59 -11.65 44.60
C ALA A 599 -12.99 -13.07 44.20
N ARG A 600 -12.77 -14.05 45.09
CA ARG A 600 -13.17 -15.46 44.84
C ARG A 600 -14.47 -15.79 45.59
N GLU A 601 -15.44 -16.34 44.87
CA GLU A 601 -16.64 -16.91 45.45
C GLU A 601 -16.88 -18.33 44.89
N GLY A 602 -16.53 -19.35 45.65
CA GLY A 602 -16.58 -20.71 45.20
C GLY A 602 -15.66 -20.99 44.01
N ALA A 603 -16.20 -21.49 42.91
CA ALA A 603 -15.49 -21.73 41.64
C ALA A 603 -15.49 -20.54 40.69
N SER A 604 -16.01 -19.39 41.11
CA SER A 604 -16.12 -18.19 40.26
C SER A 604 -15.28 -17.05 40.83
N GLY A 605 -14.69 -16.27 39.93
CA GLY A 605 -14.16 -14.95 40.25
C GLY A 605 -15.29 -13.90 40.18
N VAL A 606 -15.27 -12.96 41.12
CA VAL A 606 -16.20 -11.83 41.18
C VAL A 606 -15.42 -10.55 41.00
N VAL A 607 -15.81 -9.77 40.02
CA VAL A 607 -15.18 -8.47 39.74
C VAL A 607 -16.23 -7.39 39.57
N VAL A 608 -15.96 -6.21 40.18
CA VAL A 608 -16.75 -5.01 39.96
C VAL A 608 -16.10 -4.20 38.85
N VAL A 609 -16.86 -3.95 37.79
CA VAL A 609 -16.38 -3.23 36.60
C VAL A 609 -17.18 -1.94 36.46
N THR A 610 -16.45 -0.83 36.42
CA THR A 610 -17.05 0.50 36.23
C THR A 610 -17.70 0.63 34.84
N PRO A 611 -18.56 1.62 34.60
CA PRO A 611 -19.16 1.85 33.30
C PRO A 611 -18.12 2.10 32.23
N ARG A 612 -18.39 1.67 31.01
CA ARG A 612 -17.56 1.96 29.82
C ARG A 612 -16.08 1.67 30.05
N THR A 613 -15.76 0.47 30.56
CA THR A 613 -14.40 0.08 30.94
C THR A 613 -14.02 -1.29 30.42
N ALA A 614 -12.77 -1.44 30.00
CA ALA A 614 -12.14 -2.72 29.71
C ALA A 614 -10.87 -2.91 30.55
N CYS A 615 -10.66 -4.11 31.06
CA CYS A 615 -9.52 -4.47 31.92
C CYS A 615 -8.89 -5.78 31.46
N GLY A 616 -7.59 -5.93 31.76
CA GLY A 616 -6.86 -7.19 31.59
C GLY A 616 -6.21 -7.62 32.90
N TYR A 617 -6.26 -8.92 33.20
CA TYR A 617 -5.66 -9.57 34.38
C TYR A 617 -4.60 -10.58 33.98
#